data_232478679609cad825e5a5549d6a1eae
#
_entry.id   232478679609cad825e5a5549d6a1eae
#
_cell.length_a   1.000
_cell.length_b   1.000
_cell.length_c   1.000
_cell.angle_alpha   90.00
_cell.angle_beta   90.00
_cell.angle_gamma   90.00
#
_symmetry.space_group_name_H-M   'P 1'
#
loop_
_entity.id
_entity.type
_entity.pdbx_description
1 polymer ?
#
loop_
_entity_poly.entity_id
_entity_poly.type
_entity_poly.pdbx_seq_one_letter_code
_entity_poly.pdbx_strand_id
1 'polypeptide(L)'
;IFGKNPDKIWEFNNNNSYLIKKNKKIKLKDKPKYLIEKIIEDFKFKTPNKLPKICSLISGYFSYDAIRYIEKIPNNCKDDLKLPDVRLLRPRTLIIHDNLKKEIFFINNIFKDEKITNYKSKYKDIQSELFTLSLQSSVKKIDNVINNKSKKIIINSNTSKNKFLSIVNKAKKYIKLGDIFQVVLSQRFETKLTKKPIDIYKKLRITNPSPFMFFFNFTDFQIIGASPEILVRLRDGEITVRPIAGTRPRAVSYTHLTLPTT
;
A
#
# COMPACT_ATOMS: atom_id res chain seq x y z
N ILE A 1 0.55 -2.59 -12.30
CA ILE A 1 -0.72 -1.83 -12.41
C ILE A 1 -0.39 -0.38 -12.15
N PHE A 2 -0.95 0.50 -12.97
CA PHE A 2 -0.92 1.93 -12.79
C PHE A 2 -2.36 2.45 -12.76
N GLY A 3 -2.70 3.23 -11.72
CA GLY A 3 -4.02 3.82 -11.55
C GLY A 3 -3.94 5.34 -11.51
N LYS A 4 -4.88 6.03 -12.14
CA LYS A 4 -4.98 7.49 -12.10
C LYS A 4 -6.44 7.97 -12.07
N ASN A 5 -6.62 9.27 -11.88
CA ASN A 5 -7.91 9.95 -11.87
C ASN A 5 -8.91 9.30 -10.91
N PRO A 6 -8.60 9.21 -9.59
CA PRO A 6 -9.57 8.66 -8.66
C PRO A 6 -10.85 9.51 -8.63
N ASP A 7 -12.00 8.86 -8.74
CA ASP A 7 -13.30 9.53 -8.63
C ASP A 7 -13.72 9.75 -7.18
N LYS A 8 -13.25 8.87 -6.29
CA LYS A 8 -13.43 8.95 -4.84
C LYS A 8 -12.15 8.62 -4.12
N ILE A 9 -11.88 9.38 -3.07
CA ILE A 9 -10.86 9.08 -2.08
C ILE A 9 -11.54 9.10 -0.72
N TRP A 10 -11.45 8.01 0.02
CA TRP A 10 -11.91 7.93 1.40
C TRP A 10 -10.73 8.09 2.34
N GLU A 11 -10.93 8.88 3.36
CA GLU A 11 -9.95 9.12 4.40
C GLU A 11 -10.58 8.91 5.77
N PHE A 12 -9.87 8.19 6.63
CA PHE A 12 -10.31 7.92 7.98
C PHE A 12 -9.21 8.36 8.94
N ASN A 13 -9.62 9.08 9.98
CA ASN A 13 -8.69 9.58 10.98
C ASN A 13 -9.44 9.83 12.30
N ASN A 14 -8.88 9.36 13.42
CA ASN A 14 -9.42 9.57 14.75
C ASN A 14 -10.94 9.28 14.83
N ASN A 15 -11.37 8.13 14.33
CA ASN A 15 -12.77 7.70 14.32
C ASN A 15 -13.73 8.59 13.50
N ASN A 16 -13.19 9.45 12.63
CA ASN A 16 -13.96 10.23 11.67
C ASN A 16 -13.73 9.71 10.25
N SER A 17 -14.77 9.83 9.44
CA SER A 17 -14.76 9.42 8.04
C SER A 17 -14.94 10.61 7.12
N TYR A 18 -14.16 10.65 6.05
CA TYR A 18 -14.21 11.71 5.06
C TYR A 18 -14.23 11.13 3.65
N LEU A 19 -14.92 11.83 2.75
CA LEU A 19 -14.87 11.62 1.31
C LEU A 19 -14.21 12.83 0.65
N ILE A 20 -13.19 12.61 -0.15
CA ILE A 20 -12.55 13.63 -0.97
C ILE A 20 -13.02 13.41 -2.40
N LYS A 21 -13.69 14.40 -2.97
CA LYS A 21 -14.19 14.42 -4.33
C LYS A 21 -13.97 15.79 -4.95
N LYS A 22 -13.36 15.87 -6.14
CA LYS A 22 -13.02 17.15 -6.80
C LYS A 22 -12.30 18.13 -5.86
N ASN A 23 -11.31 17.65 -5.12
CA ASN A 23 -10.51 18.39 -4.13
C ASN A 23 -11.30 18.98 -2.94
N LYS A 24 -12.57 18.61 -2.77
CA LYS A 24 -13.35 18.98 -1.58
C LYS A 24 -13.40 17.81 -0.61
N LYS A 25 -13.05 18.07 0.65
CA LYS A 25 -13.13 17.10 1.76
C LYS A 25 -14.46 17.27 2.48
N ILE A 26 -15.27 16.22 2.47
CA ILE A 26 -16.63 16.19 3.04
C ILE A 26 -16.60 15.20 4.20
N LYS A 27 -17.03 15.64 5.38
CA LYS A 27 -17.18 14.74 6.53
C LYS A 27 -18.42 13.86 6.33
N LEU A 28 -18.27 12.56 6.55
CA LEU A 28 -19.35 11.58 6.48
C LEU A 28 -19.88 11.29 7.89
N LYS A 29 -21.13 10.85 7.97
CA LYS A 29 -21.80 10.56 9.26
C LYS A 29 -21.36 9.21 9.84
N ASP A 30 -21.13 8.23 8.97
CA ASP A 30 -20.80 6.87 9.36
C ASP A 30 -19.38 6.79 9.95
N LYS A 31 -19.22 5.98 11.00
CA LYS A 31 -17.92 5.67 11.59
C LYS A 31 -17.07 4.83 10.64
N PRO A 32 -15.71 4.88 10.77
CA PRO A 32 -14.79 4.18 9.87
C PRO A 32 -15.13 2.71 9.63
N LYS A 33 -15.36 1.92 10.69
CA LYS A 33 -15.67 0.49 10.57
C LYS A 33 -16.83 0.22 9.62
N TYR A 34 -17.99 0.83 9.90
CA TYR A 34 -19.21 0.62 9.11
C TYR A 34 -19.06 1.13 7.67
N LEU A 35 -18.37 2.26 7.49
CA LEU A 35 -18.19 2.81 6.16
C LEU A 35 -17.23 1.96 5.32
N ILE A 36 -16.19 1.38 5.90
CA ILE A 36 -15.27 0.46 5.21
C ILE A 36 -16.03 -0.79 4.75
N GLU A 37 -16.84 -1.40 5.61
CA GLU A 37 -17.69 -2.53 5.27
C GLU A 37 -18.62 -2.19 4.09
N LYS A 38 -19.32 -1.06 4.18
CA LYS A 38 -20.20 -0.56 3.12
C LYS A 38 -19.48 -0.30 1.80
N ILE A 39 -18.27 0.30 1.85
CA ILE A 39 -17.44 0.52 0.64
C ILE A 39 -17.11 -0.82 -0.03
N ILE A 40 -16.78 -1.85 0.74
CA ILE A 40 -16.47 -3.19 0.21
C ILE A 40 -17.72 -3.82 -0.40
N GLU A 41 -18.87 -3.72 0.25
CA GLU A 41 -20.13 -4.26 -0.26
C GLU A 41 -20.58 -3.56 -1.55
N ASP A 42 -20.56 -2.23 -1.55
CA ASP A 42 -20.94 -1.43 -2.71
C ASP A 42 -20.01 -1.63 -3.93
N PHE A 43 -18.78 -2.11 -3.68
CA PHE A 43 -17.79 -2.33 -4.71
C PHE A 43 -17.90 -3.70 -5.40
N LYS A 44 -18.79 -4.58 -4.96
CA LYS A 44 -18.99 -5.89 -5.60
C LYS A 44 -19.48 -5.72 -7.05
N PHE A 45 -18.78 -6.33 -8.00
CA PHE A 45 -19.13 -6.34 -9.41
C PHE A 45 -18.75 -7.66 -10.07
N LYS A 46 -19.41 -8.00 -11.18
CA LYS A 46 -19.08 -9.16 -12.01
C LYS A 46 -18.01 -8.74 -13.01
N THR A 47 -16.84 -9.36 -12.95
CA THR A 47 -15.77 -9.10 -13.90
C THR A 47 -16.16 -9.60 -15.30
N PRO A 48 -16.03 -8.77 -16.37
CA PRO A 48 -16.20 -9.24 -17.73
C PRO A 48 -15.19 -10.33 -18.10
N ASN A 49 -15.61 -11.37 -18.81
CA ASN A 49 -14.77 -12.56 -19.09
C ASN A 49 -13.45 -12.26 -19.82
N LYS A 50 -13.39 -11.18 -20.61
CA LYS A 50 -12.20 -10.79 -21.37
C LYS A 50 -11.24 -9.88 -20.60
N LEU A 51 -11.61 -9.44 -19.41
CA LEU A 51 -10.80 -8.53 -18.60
C LEU A 51 -10.16 -9.24 -17.42
N PRO A 52 -9.00 -8.77 -16.95
CA PRO A 52 -8.41 -9.29 -15.73
C PRO A 52 -9.33 -9.00 -14.53
N LYS A 53 -9.35 -9.89 -13.53
CA LYS A 53 -10.18 -9.74 -12.31
C LYS A 53 -9.98 -8.40 -11.60
N ILE A 54 -8.83 -7.78 -11.80
CA ILE A 54 -8.43 -6.49 -11.22
C ILE A 54 -8.75 -5.28 -12.13
N CYS A 55 -9.66 -5.46 -13.09
CA CYS A 55 -10.08 -4.39 -14.03
C CYS A 55 -10.77 -3.19 -13.35
N SER A 56 -11.19 -3.34 -12.11
CA SER A 56 -11.60 -2.28 -11.22
C SER A 56 -11.07 -2.59 -9.82
N LEU A 57 -10.69 -1.58 -9.05
CA LEU A 57 -10.12 -1.79 -7.73
C LEU A 57 -10.33 -0.58 -6.80
N ILE A 58 -10.30 -0.85 -5.51
CA ILE A 58 -10.04 0.13 -4.45
C ILE A 58 -8.64 -0.19 -3.92
N SER A 59 -7.81 0.80 -3.79
CA SER A 59 -6.42 0.66 -3.35
C SER A 59 -6.05 1.75 -2.37
N GLY A 60 -5.12 1.45 -1.48
CA GLY A 60 -4.64 2.41 -0.49
C GLY A 60 -3.88 1.72 0.62
N TYR A 61 -3.95 2.28 1.83
CA TYR A 61 -3.29 1.71 2.98
C TYR A 61 -4.17 1.77 4.23
N PHE A 62 -3.89 0.85 5.12
CA PHE A 62 -4.33 0.84 6.52
C PHE A 62 -3.09 0.98 7.39
N SER A 63 -3.05 2.00 8.27
CA SER A 63 -2.00 2.11 9.26
C SER A 63 -2.18 1.07 10.36
N TYR A 64 -1.17 0.90 11.22
CA TYR A 64 -1.31 0.08 12.42
C TYR A 64 -2.48 0.55 13.31
N ASP A 65 -2.66 1.86 13.43
CA ASP A 65 -3.68 2.45 14.29
C ASP A 65 -5.12 2.25 13.79
N ALA A 66 -5.32 1.77 12.55
CA ALA A 66 -6.64 1.36 12.05
C ALA A 66 -7.29 0.26 12.91
N ILE A 67 -6.48 -0.53 13.66
CA ILE A 67 -7.00 -1.53 14.62
C ILE A 67 -7.89 -0.90 15.69
N ARG A 68 -7.69 0.38 16.01
CA ARG A 68 -8.50 1.13 17.00
C ARG A 68 -9.96 1.33 16.58
N TYR A 69 -10.28 1.09 15.31
CA TYR A 69 -11.67 1.07 14.85
C TYR A 69 -12.41 -0.21 15.26
N ILE A 70 -11.66 -1.24 15.65
CA ILE A 70 -12.16 -2.57 15.99
C ILE A 70 -11.92 -2.87 17.46
N GLU A 71 -10.73 -2.58 18.00
CA GLU A 71 -10.30 -2.93 19.33
C GLU A 71 -9.96 -1.71 20.19
N LYS A 72 -10.16 -1.86 21.50
CA LYS A 72 -9.76 -0.85 22.49
C LYS A 72 -8.32 -1.14 22.94
N ILE A 73 -7.35 -0.44 22.38
CA ILE A 73 -5.95 -0.53 22.77
C ILE A 73 -5.45 0.84 23.27
N PRO A 74 -4.46 0.88 24.21
CA PRO A 74 -3.91 2.13 24.72
C PRO A 74 -3.30 2.99 23.59
N ASN A 75 -3.53 4.31 23.66
CA ASN A 75 -2.97 5.28 22.70
C ASN A 75 -1.88 6.11 23.38
N ASN A 76 -0.75 5.47 23.67
CA ASN A 76 0.36 6.07 24.41
C ASN A 76 1.45 6.65 23.49
N CYS A 77 1.37 6.42 22.17
CA CYS A 77 2.37 6.89 21.22
C CYS A 77 2.02 8.28 20.72
N LYS A 78 3.04 9.14 20.59
CA LYS A 78 2.88 10.47 20.00
C LYS A 78 2.69 10.33 18.48
N ASP A 79 1.59 10.85 17.96
CA ASP A 79 1.40 11.04 16.53
C ASP A 79 2.01 12.38 16.10
N ASP A 80 3.19 12.32 15.52
CA ASP A 80 3.93 13.49 15.02
C ASP A 80 3.89 13.61 13.49
N LEU A 81 3.45 12.57 12.78
CA LEU A 81 3.28 12.58 11.32
C LEU A 81 1.92 13.11 10.90
N LYS A 82 0.90 12.96 11.74
CA LYS A 82 -0.49 13.41 11.48
C LYS A 82 -1.05 12.91 10.15
N LEU A 83 -0.65 11.69 9.77
CA LEU A 83 -1.19 11.03 8.59
C LEU A 83 -2.54 10.37 8.91
N PRO A 84 -3.43 10.24 7.92
CA PRO A 84 -4.66 9.48 8.11
C PRO A 84 -4.40 8.03 8.54
N ASP A 85 -5.27 7.46 9.38
CA ASP A 85 -5.19 6.04 9.75
C ASP A 85 -5.42 5.13 8.55
N VAL A 86 -6.33 5.53 7.66
CA VAL A 86 -6.63 4.82 6.41
C VAL A 86 -6.87 5.82 5.30
N ARG A 87 -6.30 5.57 4.14
CA ARG A 87 -6.65 6.30 2.92
C ARG A 87 -6.83 5.31 1.78
N LEU A 88 -8.03 5.29 1.21
CA LEU A 88 -8.43 4.45 0.09
C LEU A 88 -8.79 5.32 -1.09
N LEU A 89 -8.43 4.88 -2.29
CA LEU A 89 -8.78 5.55 -3.54
C LEU A 89 -9.38 4.55 -4.53
N ARG A 90 -10.31 5.03 -5.34
CA ARG A 90 -10.96 4.28 -6.43
C ARG A 90 -10.52 4.89 -7.76
N PRO A 91 -9.46 4.36 -8.40
CA PRO A 91 -8.97 4.91 -9.66
C PRO A 91 -9.97 4.64 -10.78
N ARG A 92 -10.21 5.65 -11.60
CA ARG A 92 -11.05 5.54 -12.80
C ARG A 92 -10.30 4.88 -13.93
N THR A 93 -9.09 5.33 -14.19
CA THR A 93 -8.27 4.83 -15.29
C THR A 93 -7.21 3.88 -14.74
N LEU A 94 -7.13 2.70 -15.33
CA LEU A 94 -6.14 1.69 -15.00
C LEU A 94 -5.35 1.30 -16.26
N ILE A 95 -4.04 1.12 -16.09
CA ILE A 95 -3.17 0.44 -17.04
C ILE A 95 -2.66 -0.80 -16.33
N ILE A 96 -2.97 -1.97 -16.87
CA ILE A 96 -2.59 -3.26 -16.29
C ILE A 96 -1.67 -3.96 -17.29
N HIS A 97 -0.46 -4.26 -16.88
CA HIS A 97 0.46 -5.08 -17.65
C HIS A 97 0.45 -6.51 -17.08
N ASP A 98 -0.01 -7.46 -17.87
CA ASP A 98 0.03 -8.89 -17.57
C ASP A 98 1.34 -9.46 -18.14
N ASN A 99 2.29 -9.75 -17.25
CA ASN A 99 3.59 -10.27 -17.64
C ASN A 99 3.53 -11.72 -18.18
N LEU A 100 2.55 -12.50 -17.76
CA LEU A 100 2.40 -13.89 -18.20
C LEU A 100 1.83 -13.96 -19.62
N LYS A 101 0.76 -13.20 -19.87
CA LYS A 101 0.10 -13.15 -21.18
C LYS A 101 0.76 -12.20 -22.17
N LYS A 102 1.71 -11.35 -21.70
CA LYS A 102 2.33 -10.28 -22.51
C LYS A 102 1.32 -9.27 -23.05
N GLU A 103 0.26 -9.01 -22.30
CA GLU A 103 -0.83 -8.11 -22.67
C GLU A 103 -0.82 -6.84 -21.81
N ILE A 104 -1.26 -5.73 -22.39
CA ILE A 104 -1.49 -4.47 -21.70
C ILE A 104 -2.94 -4.10 -21.85
N PHE A 105 -3.63 -3.91 -20.73
CA PHE A 105 -5.01 -3.46 -20.69
C PHE A 105 -5.07 -1.98 -20.32
N PHE A 106 -5.76 -1.19 -21.15
CA PHE A 106 -6.12 0.18 -20.85
C PHE A 106 -7.61 0.22 -20.51
N ILE A 107 -7.94 0.57 -19.30
CA ILE A 107 -9.30 0.46 -18.76
C ILE A 107 -9.74 1.80 -18.20
N ASN A 108 -10.94 2.23 -18.53
CA ASN A 108 -11.58 3.35 -17.86
C ASN A 108 -12.92 2.88 -17.26
N ASN A 109 -13.03 3.01 -15.94
CA ASN A 109 -14.20 2.58 -15.19
C ASN A 109 -15.26 3.68 -15.13
N ILE A 110 -16.49 3.32 -15.41
CA ILE A 110 -17.68 4.13 -15.16
C ILE A 110 -18.43 3.50 -14.00
N PHE A 111 -18.64 4.27 -12.94
CA PHE A 111 -19.25 3.75 -11.72
C PHE A 111 -20.76 4.04 -11.68
N LYS A 112 -21.54 3.14 -11.04
CA LYS A 112 -23.01 3.22 -10.96
C LYS A 112 -23.54 4.55 -10.39
N ASP A 113 -22.76 5.18 -9.52
CA ASP A 113 -23.12 6.45 -8.90
C ASP A 113 -22.83 7.68 -9.76
N GLU A 114 -22.40 7.49 -11.00
CA GLU A 114 -22.22 8.56 -11.98
C GLU A 114 -23.49 8.79 -12.77
N LYS A 115 -23.96 10.05 -12.75
CA LYS A 115 -25.02 10.50 -13.64
C LYS A 115 -24.40 10.82 -15.01
N ILE A 116 -24.54 9.92 -15.97
CA ILE A 116 -24.09 10.13 -17.34
C ILE A 116 -25.30 10.45 -18.21
N THR A 117 -25.35 11.67 -18.69
CA THR A 117 -26.42 12.15 -19.57
C THR A 117 -26.19 11.78 -21.03
N ASN A 118 -24.95 11.63 -21.47
CA ASN A 118 -24.59 11.28 -22.85
C ASN A 118 -23.46 10.23 -22.88
N TYR A 119 -23.85 8.97 -22.99
CA TYR A 119 -22.90 7.84 -23.06
C TYR A 119 -22.02 7.85 -24.32
N LYS A 120 -22.55 8.29 -25.47
CA LYS A 120 -21.80 8.32 -26.74
C LYS A 120 -20.64 9.32 -26.69
N SER A 121 -20.89 10.53 -26.19
CA SER A 121 -19.83 11.53 -26.00
C SER A 121 -18.80 11.04 -24.99
N LYS A 122 -19.26 10.55 -23.86
CA LYS A 122 -18.38 10.02 -22.81
C LYS A 122 -17.49 8.87 -23.31
N TYR A 123 -18.02 7.98 -24.14
CA TYR A 123 -17.27 6.88 -24.74
C TYR A 123 -16.16 7.38 -25.68
N LYS A 124 -16.44 8.38 -26.52
CA LYS A 124 -15.43 8.99 -27.40
C LYS A 124 -14.29 9.64 -26.60
N ASP A 125 -14.63 10.39 -25.54
CA ASP A 125 -13.64 11.02 -24.66
C ASP A 125 -12.72 9.98 -24.02
N ILE A 126 -13.29 8.87 -23.52
CA ILE A 126 -12.55 7.76 -22.92
C ILE A 126 -11.66 7.09 -23.97
N GLN A 127 -12.15 6.82 -25.17
CA GLN A 127 -11.34 6.23 -26.23
C GLN A 127 -10.13 7.12 -26.58
N SER A 128 -10.34 8.43 -26.72
CA SER A 128 -9.28 9.38 -27.00
C SER A 128 -8.23 9.40 -25.87
N GLU A 129 -8.69 9.39 -24.60
CA GLU A 129 -7.78 9.33 -23.45
C GLU A 129 -6.95 8.04 -23.45
N LEU A 130 -7.59 6.88 -23.64
CA LEU A 130 -6.91 5.59 -23.65
C LEU A 130 -5.91 5.47 -24.81
N PHE A 131 -6.28 5.98 -26.00
CA PHE A 131 -5.39 6.03 -27.15
C PHE A 131 -4.16 6.90 -26.87
N THR A 132 -4.34 8.09 -26.32
CA THR A 132 -3.23 8.97 -25.94
C THR A 132 -2.30 8.29 -24.92
N LEU A 133 -2.85 7.59 -23.92
CA LEU A 133 -2.07 6.84 -22.95
C LEU A 133 -1.27 5.70 -23.59
N SER A 134 -1.86 5.01 -24.58
CA SER A 134 -1.16 3.93 -25.30
C SER A 134 0.05 4.45 -26.07
N LEU A 135 -0.06 5.60 -26.71
CA LEU A 135 1.05 6.25 -27.40
C LEU A 135 2.16 6.71 -26.44
N GLN A 136 1.80 7.23 -25.27
CA GLN A 136 2.75 7.69 -24.26
C GLN A 136 3.48 6.55 -23.56
N SER A 137 2.93 5.34 -23.60
CA SER A 137 3.51 4.15 -22.95
C SER A 137 4.70 3.55 -23.73
N SER A 138 5.02 4.06 -24.92
CA SER A 138 6.22 3.66 -25.67
C SER A 138 7.48 3.99 -24.86
N VAL A 139 8.23 2.95 -24.60
CA VAL A 139 9.34 2.87 -23.62
C VAL A 139 10.44 3.88 -23.92
N LYS A 140 10.54 4.95 -23.15
CA LYS A 140 11.84 5.56 -22.92
C LYS A 140 12.67 4.59 -22.06
N LYS A 141 13.82 4.11 -22.58
CA LYS A 141 14.78 3.36 -21.77
C LYS A 141 14.99 4.11 -20.47
N ILE A 142 14.92 3.39 -19.35
CA ILE A 142 15.28 3.95 -18.04
C ILE A 142 16.77 4.23 -18.15
N ASP A 143 17.13 5.47 -18.44
CA ASP A 143 18.51 5.91 -18.38
C ASP A 143 19.03 5.56 -16.97
N ASN A 144 20.15 4.87 -16.93
CA ASN A 144 20.82 4.49 -15.70
C ASN A 144 21.04 5.73 -14.82
N VAL A 145 20.20 5.94 -13.84
CA VAL A 145 20.31 7.01 -12.85
C VAL A 145 21.47 6.70 -11.86
N ILE A 146 22.56 6.16 -12.39
CA ILE A 146 23.74 5.78 -11.62
C ILE A 146 24.90 6.68 -12.04
N ASN A 147 24.83 7.96 -11.71
CA ASN A 147 26.05 8.75 -11.52
C ASN A 147 25.70 10.11 -10.87
N ASN A 148 25.64 10.13 -9.55
CA ASN A 148 25.87 11.37 -8.83
C ASN A 148 26.67 11.03 -7.57
N LYS A 149 27.86 11.67 -7.44
CA LYS A 149 28.63 11.69 -6.21
C LYS A 149 27.70 11.91 -5.04
N SER A 150 27.55 10.91 -4.18
CA SER A 150 26.62 10.95 -3.07
C SER A 150 27.05 12.04 -2.08
N LYS A 151 26.29 13.12 -2.03
CA LYS A 151 26.38 14.04 -0.88
C LYS A 151 26.07 13.22 0.37
N LYS A 152 26.85 13.42 1.43
CA LYS A 152 26.65 12.75 2.72
C LYS A 152 25.21 12.97 3.17
N ILE A 153 24.42 11.90 3.27
CA ILE A 153 23.04 11.94 3.71
C ILE A 153 23.03 11.95 5.23
N ILE A 154 22.42 12.98 5.82
CA ILE A 154 22.20 13.03 7.27
C ILE A 154 20.92 12.26 7.57
N ILE A 155 21.03 11.25 8.41
CA ILE A 155 19.91 10.41 8.84
C ILE A 155 19.70 10.62 10.33
N ASN A 156 18.50 11.02 10.73
CA ASN A 156 18.09 11.15 12.11
C ASN A 156 17.21 9.97 12.50
N SER A 157 17.33 9.52 13.76
CA SER A 157 16.44 8.50 14.31
C SER A 157 15.59 9.09 15.42
N ASN A 158 14.30 8.71 15.48
CA ASN A 158 13.41 9.09 16.57
C ASN A 158 13.73 8.35 17.90
N THR A 159 14.63 7.38 17.88
CA THR A 159 15.02 6.57 19.04
C THR A 159 16.54 6.50 19.12
N SER A 160 17.12 6.88 20.25
CA SER A 160 18.56 6.77 20.47
C SER A 160 19.01 5.30 20.52
N LYS A 161 20.27 5.04 20.17
CA LYS A 161 20.86 3.70 20.22
C LYS A 161 20.66 3.03 21.58
N ASN A 162 20.98 3.73 22.67
CA ASN A 162 20.86 3.20 24.03
C ASN A 162 19.41 2.86 24.39
N LYS A 163 18.46 3.72 24.01
CA LYS A 163 17.04 3.44 24.21
C LYS A 163 16.59 2.22 23.42
N PHE A 164 17.02 2.08 22.17
CA PHE A 164 16.67 0.91 21.35
C PHE A 164 17.22 -0.39 21.94
N LEU A 165 18.49 -0.39 22.39
CA LEU A 165 19.09 -1.54 23.09
C LEU A 165 18.32 -1.92 24.37
N SER A 166 17.89 -0.92 25.15
CA SER A 166 17.05 -1.14 26.33
C SER A 166 15.72 -1.81 25.98
N ILE A 167 15.06 -1.35 24.90
CA ILE A 167 13.81 -1.94 24.39
C ILE A 167 14.03 -3.41 23.98
N VAL A 168 15.13 -3.71 23.28
CA VAL A 168 15.48 -5.09 22.88
C VAL A 168 15.67 -5.98 24.11
N ASN A 169 16.41 -5.50 25.11
CA ASN A 169 16.62 -6.26 26.35
C ASN A 169 15.31 -6.51 27.12
N LYS A 170 14.42 -5.54 27.13
CA LYS A 170 13.08 -5.70 27.74
C LYS A 170 12.25 -6.74 26.98
N ALA A 171 12.25 -6.70 25.65
CA ALA A 171 11.57 -7.68 24.81
C ALA A 171 12.08 -9.11 25.06
N LYS A 172 13.40 -9.28 25.16
CA LYS A 172 14.03 -10.57 25.51
C LYS A 172 13.60 -11.09 26.86
N LYS A 173 13.37 -10.21 27.86
CA LYS A 173 12.85 -10.61 29.17
C LYS A 173 11.41 -11.14 29.06
N TYR A 174 10.52 -10.47 28.31
CA TYR A 174 9.16 -10.95 28.10
C TYR A 174 9.11 -12.32 27.41
N ILE A 175 9.98 -12.54 26.42
CA ILE A 175 10.09 -13.85 25.76
C ILE A 175 10.54 -14.94 26.77
N LYS A 176 11.54 -14.64 27.62
CA LYS A 176 12.03 -15.60 28.63
C LYS A 176 10.99 -15.92 29.71
N LEU A 177 10.13 -14.96 30.05
CA LEU A 177 9.04 -15.15 31.02
C LEU A 177 7.84 -15.89 30.43
N GLY A 178 7.79 -16.06 29.10
CA GLY A 178 6.66 -16.69 28.41
C GLY A 178 5.48 -15.75 28.14
N ASP A 179 5.64 -14.44 28.39
CA ASP A 179 4.60 -13.46 28.17
C ASP A 179 4.31 -13.24 26.67
N ILE A 180 5.31 -13.42 25.82
CA ILE A 180 5.22 -13.28 24.35
C ILE A 180 6.12 -14.29 23.67
N PHE A 181 5.76 -14.71 22.46
CA PHE A 181 6.59 -15.55 21.59
C PHE A 181 7.43 -14.72 20.63
N GLN A 182 6.88 -13.61 20.16
CA GLN A 182 7.48 -12.73 19.17
C GLN A 182 7.01 -11.29 19.40
N VAL A 183 7.89 -10.33 19.10
CA VAL A 183 7.57 -8.91 19.04
C VAL A 183 8.41 -8.24 17.96
N VAL A 184 7.77 -7.35 17.18
CA VAL A 184 8.47 -6.51 16.21
C VAL A 184 8.74 -5.16 16.85
N LEU A 185 10.03 -4.86 17.04
CA LEU A 185 10.48 -3.56 17.52
C LEU A 185 10.79 -2.66 16.34
N SER A 186 10.29 -1.44 16.37
CA SER A 186 10.49 -0.49 15.27
C SER A 186 11.10 0.82 15.75
N GLN A 187 11.76 1.49 14.81
CA GLN A 187 12.20 2.87 14.94
C GLN A 187 12.04 3.57 13.60
N ARG A 188 11.98 4.89 13.61
CA ARG A 188 11.85 5.69 12.41
C ARG A 188 13.14 6.43 12.13
N PHE A 189 13.61 6.32 10.89
CA PHE A 189 14.70 7.12 10.37
C PHE A 189 14.14 8.21 9.45
N GLU A 190 14.70 9.39 9.57
CA GLU A 190 14.31 10.56 8.81
C GLU A 190 15.50 11.17 8.08
N THR A 191 15.25 11.62 6.85
CA THR A 191 16.23 12.37 6.08
C THR A 191 15.54 13.38 5.19
N LYS A 192 16.26 14.45 4.82
CA LYS A 192 15.75 15.43 3.86
C LYS A 192 15.65 14.81 2.48
N LEU A 193 14.47 14.84 1.90
CA LEU A 193 14.23 14.36 0.56
C LEU A 193 14.87 15.32 -0.46
N THR A 194 15.81 14.81 -1.27
CA THR A 194 16.52 15.59 -2.31
C THR A 194 16.22 15.12 -3.73
N LYS A 195 15.47 14.05 -3.89
CA LYS A 195 15.09 13.42 -5.16
C LYS A 195 13.57 13.33 -5.27
N LYS A 196 13.06 13.18 -6.50
CA LYS A 196 11.63 12.95 -6.69
C LYS A 196 11.25 11.58 -6.10
N PRO A 197 10.11 11.47 -5.41
CA PRO A 197 9.67 10.20 -4.80
C PRO A 197 9.64 9.02 -5.78
N ILE A 198 9.25 9.27 -7.03
CA ILE A 198 9.23 8.23 -8.07
C ILE A 198 10.63 7.69 -8.39
N ASP A 199 11.68 8.51 -8.29
CA ASP A 199 13.05 8.06 -8.54
C ASP A 199 13.56 7.18 -7.39
N ILE A 200 13.10 7.46 -6.16
CA ILE A 200 13.33 6.59 -5.01
C ILE A 200 12.67 5.22 -5.22
N TYR A 201 11.41 5.21 -5.68
CA TYR A 201 10.71 3.98 -6.02
C TYR A 201 11.43 3.17 -7.10
N LYS A 202 11.89 3.83 -8.18
CA LYS A 202 12.66 3.18 -9.24
C LYS A 202 13.95 2.56 -8.70
N LYS A 203 14.66 3.28 -7.82
CA LYS A 203 15.88 2.76 -7.20
C LYS A 203 15.58 1.58 -6.29
N LEU A 204 14.53 1.67 -5.47
CA LEU A 204 14.10 0.58 -4.59
C LEU A 204 13.80 -0.70 -5.40
N ARG A 205 13.15 -0.59 -6.56
CA ARG A 205 12.88 -1.74 -7.44
C ARG A 205 14.14 -2.45 -7.92
N ILE A 206 15.25 -1.72 -8.07
CA ILE A 206 16.53 -2.29 -8.52
C ILE A 206 17.30 -2.87 -7.34
N THR A 207 17.31 -2.16 -6.20
CA THR A 207 18.16 -2.54 -5.06
C THR A 207 17.52 -3.56 -4.13
N ASN A 208 16.19 -3.58 -4.04
CA ASN A 208 15.44 -4.49 -3.17
C ASN A 208 14.12 -4.91 -3.84
N PRO A 209 14.17 -5.67 -4.94
CA PRO A 209 12.97 -6.17 -5.59
C PRO A 209 12.20 -7.09 -4.67
N SER A 210 10.89 -6.92 -4.63
CA SER A 210 9.97 -7.72 -3.80
C SER A 210 8.70 -8.05 -4.59
N PRO A 211 7.98 -9.13 -4.23
CA PRO A 211 6.74 -9.52 -4.90
C PRO A 211 5.67 -8.43 -4.88
N PHE A 212 5.63 -7.62 -3.81
CA PHE A 212 4.65 -6.56 -3.62
C PHE A 212 5.35 -5.22 -3.51
N MET A 213 5.52 -4.57 -4.65
CA MET A 213 6.08 -3.22 -4.71
C MET A 213 4.97 -2.23 -5.02
N PHE A 214 4.98 -1.10 -4.32
CA PHE A 214 3.95 -0.08 -4.49
C PHE A 214 4.50 1.34 -4.38
N PHE A 215 3.82 2.24 -5.06
CA PHE A 215 4.00 3.68 -5.00
C PHE A 215 2.62 4.33 -4.98
N PHE A 216 2.21 4.84 -3.84
CA PHE A 216 0.99 5.62 -3.70
C PHE A 216 1.33 7.11 -3.66
N ASN A 217 0.77 7.87 -4.58
CA ASN A 217 0.87 9.32 -4.60
C ASN A 217 -0.49 9.92 -4.19
N PHE A 218 -0.59 10.35 -2.95
CA PHE A 218 -1.79 10.96 -2.41
C PHE A 218 -1.80 12.50 -2.50
N THR A 219 -0.91 13.08 -3.30
CA THR A 219 -0.74 14.52 -3.51
C THR A 219 -0.04 15.22 -2.34
N ASP A 220 -0.58 15.10 -1.12
CA ASP A 220 -0.06 15.69 0.12
C ASP A 220 1.10 14.88 0.72
N PHE A 221 1.10 13.56 0.51
CA PHE A 221 2.21 12.67 0.86
C PHE A 221 2.28 11.47 -0.09
N GLN A 222 3.40 10.75 -0.07
CA GLN A 222 3.62 9.54 -0.84
C GLN A 222 4.00 8.38 0.07
N ILE A 223 3.56 7.18 -0.30
CA ILE A 223 3.99 5.94 0.34
C ILE A 223 4.68 5.08 -0.71
N ILE A 224 5.91 4.68 -0.40
CA ILE A 224 6.75 3.83 -1.25
C ILE A 224 7.08 2.59 -0.44
N GLY A 225 6.91 1.41 -1.03
CA GLY A 225 7.24 0.19 -0.32
C GLY A 225 7.62 -0.96 -1.22
N ALA A 226 8.31 -1.91 -0.58
CA ALA A 226 8.67 -3.21 -1.10
C ALA A 226 8.39 -4.23 -0.01
N SER A 227 7.36 -5.07 -0.19
CA SER A 227 6.95 -6.08 0.79
C SER A 227 7.18 -7.48 0.24
N PRO A 228 7.81 -8.36 1.01
CA PRO A 228 8.02 -9.75 0.61
C PRO A 228 6.79 -10.63 0.89
N GLU A 229 5.88 -10.20 1.74
CA GLU A 229 4.86 -11.02 2.35
C GLU A 229 3.46 -10.42 2.20
N ILE A 230 2.47 -11.31 2.04
CA ILE A 230 1.05 -10.96 2.13
C ILE A 230 0.58 -11.12 3.58
N LEU A 231 -0.18 -10.17 4.08
CA LEU A 231 -0.84 -10.32 5.37
C LEU A 231 -1.98 -11.35 5.27
N VAL A 232 -2.88 -11.12 4.35
CA VAL A 232 -3.98 -12.04 4.02
C VAL A 232 -4.43 -11.79 2.59
N ARG A 233 -4.82 -12.86 1.90
CA ARG A 233 -5.42 -12.79 0.57
C ARG A 233 -6.73 -13.57 0.58
N LEU A 234 -7.81 -12.91 0.15
CA LEU A 234 -9.09 -13.55 -0.14
C LEU A 234 -9.27 -13.58 -1.66
N ARG A 235 -9.45 -14.75 -2.24
CA ARG A 235 -9.74 -14.93 -3.67
C ARG A 235 -10.70 -16.09 -3.86
N ASP A 236 -11.79 -15.85 -4.58
CA ASP A 236 -12.78 -16.87 -4.92
C ASP A 236 -13.33 -17.62 -3.68
N GLY A 237 -13.48 -16.92 -2.54
CA GLY A 237 -13.92 -17.48 -1.27
C GLY A 237 -12.82 -18.13 -0.44
N GLU A 238 -11.61 -18.29 -1.00
CA GLU A 238 -10.47 -18.90 -0.31
C GLU A 238 -9.58 -17.87 0.35
N ILE A 239 -9.30 -18.05 1.64
CA ILE A 239 -8.39 -17.23 2.42
C ILE A 239 -7.00 -17.88 2.40
N THR A 240 -6.00 -17.11 1.97
CA THR A 240 -4.60 -17.53 1.97
C THR A 240 -3.79 -16.66 2.91
N VAL A 241 -3.05 -17.27 3.82
CA VAL A 241 -2.03 -16.66 4.66
C VAL A 241 -0.70 -17.34 4.35
N ARG A 242 0.39 -16.59 4.21
CA ARG A 242 1.73 -17.12 3.97
C ARG A 242 2.69 -16.53 5.01
N PRO A 243 2.71 -17.10 6.22
CA PRO A 243 3.68 -16.66 7.22
C PRO A 243 5.09 -17.03 6.77
N ILE A 244 6.02 -16.08 6.87
CA ILE A 244 7.45 -16.34 6.69
C ILE A 244 7.98 -16.88 8.01
N ALA A 245 8.68 -18.02 7.96
CA ALA A 245 9.31 -18.61 9.14
C ALA A 245 10.33 -17.64 9.77
N GLY A 246 10.37 -17.59 11.10
CA GLY A 246 11.24 -16.69 11.83
C GLY A 246 12.73 -16.91 11.55
N THR A 247 13.51 -15.85 11.66
CA THR A 247 14.96 -15.88 11.56
C THR A 247 15.55 -16.68 12.74
N ARG A 248 16.51 -17.56 12.45
CA ARG A 248 17.21 -18.34 13.45
C ARG A 248 18.71 -18.06 13.39
N PRO A 249 19.45 -18.22 14.50
CA PRO A 249 20.89 -18.29 14.45
C PRO A 249 21.33 -19.41 13.50
N ARG A 250 22.44 -19.22 12.82
CA ARG A 250 23.01 -20.28 11.98
C ARG A 250 23.28 -21.51 12.85
N ALA A 251 22.67 -22.65 12.48
CA ALA A 251 22.88 -23.89 13.20
C ALA A 251 24.28 -24.47 12.90
N VAL A 252 24.84 -25.16 13.87
CA VAL A 252 26.15 -25.82 13.75
C VAL A 252 26.02 -27.11 12.93
N SER A 253 24.80 -27.72 12.88
CA SER A 253 24.54 -28.92 12.12
C SER A 253 23.17 -28.80 11.42
N TYR A 254 22.96 -29.61 10.38
CA TYR A 254 21.71 -29.62 9.59
C TYR A 254 20.48 -30.02 10.42
N THR A 255 20.67 -30.89 11.40
CA THR A 255 19.62 -31.36 12.32
C THR A 255 19.03 -30.26 13.21
N HIS A 256 19.78 -29.18 13.44
CA HIS A 256 19.30 -28.02 14.20
C HIS A 256 18.54 -26.99 13.33
N LEU A 257 18.51 -27.15 12.00
CA LEU A 257 17.81 -26.26 11.07
C LEU A 257 16.38 -26.72 10.80
N THR A 258 16.08 -27.99 11.02
CA THR A 258 14.74 -28.53 10.81
C THR A 258 13.90 -28.38 12.08
N LEU A 259 12.73 -27.71 11.91
CA LEU A 259 11.69 -27.83 12.93
C LEU A 259 11.04 -29.21 12.77
N PRO A 260 10.72 -29.91 13.88
CA PRO A 260 9.76 -30.98 13.78
C PRO A 260 8.47 -30.39 13.22
N THR A 261 8.06 -30.85 12.04
CA THR A 261 6.73 -30.63 11.51
C THR A 261 5.79 -31.49 12.33
N THR A 262 5.07 -30.89 13.27
CA THR A 262 3.88 -31.47 13.88
C THR A 262 2.68 -31.11 13.05
#